data_b2850199c5eef0bb62cc9aba54d3a806
#
_entry.id   b2850199c5eef0bb62cc9aba54d3a806
#
_cell.length_a   1.000
_cell.length_b   1.000
_cell.length_c   1.000
_cell.angle_alpha   90.00
_cell.angle_beta   90.00
_cell.angle_gamma   90.00
#
_symmetry.space_group_name_H-M   'P 1'
#
loop_
_entity.id
_entity.type
_entity.pdbx_description
1 polymer ?
#
loop_
_entity_poly.entity_id
_entity_poly.type
_entity_poly.pdbx_seq_one_letter_code
_entity_poly.pdbx_strand_id
1 'polypeptide(L)'
;MQAKFLGRSFLFLVCSLILTSCATPTSNIKSDSETGFVSGDGTSVFLKNNERIFAPSFEKTEFLNNPVDLNNFKNKVVLVNVWGSWCSPCRKEAPELEELFLKFKNNNVVFVGINIRDSKVAANKFIENFNITYTNIYDRDGILLLGFKNSLPANAIPSTILIDKNGKVAARQLGPIDKSLIQGFIEELIEE
;
A
#
# COMPACT_ATOMS: atom_id res chain seq x y z
N MET A 1 -51.63 66.24 -35.91
CA MET A 1 -51.41 67.30 -34.91
C MET A 1 -50.75 66.70 -33.71
N GLN A 2 -49.56 67.20 -33.46
CA GLN A 2 -48.88 67.22 -32.15
C GLN A 2 -48.73 65.91 -31.40
N ALA A 3 -47.56 65.31 -31.32
CA ALA A 3 -46.31 65.66 -30.58
C ALA A 3 -46.45 65.51 -29.05
N LYS A 4 -45.60 64.67 -28.47
CA LYS A 4 -44.66 64.93 -27.38
C LYS A 4 -44.24 63.59 -26.81
N PHE A 5 -43.01 63.18 -27.06
CA PHE A 5 -41.78 63.41 -26.28
C PHE A 5 -41.93 63.23 -24.77
N LEU A 6 -41.08 62.47 -24.32
CA LEU A 6 -40.36 62.32 -23.04
C LEU A 6 -40.67 61.05 -22.28
N GLY A 7 -39.60 60.45 -22.04
CA GLY A 7 -39.43 59.48 -20.98
C GLY A 7 -38.27 58.54 -21.21
N ARG A 8 -37.14 59.03 -21.68
CA ARG A 8 -35.85 58.35 -21.53
C ARG A 8 -35.45 58.47 -20.06
N SER A 9 -35.84 57.58 -19.24
CA SER A 9 -35.34 57.43 -17.86
C SER A 9 -34.68 56.13 -17.71
N PHE A 10 -33.38 56.15 -17.73
CA PHE A 10 -32.48 55.64 -16.75
C PHE A 10 -32.92 54.32 -16.12
N LEU A 11 -32.69 53.23 -16.83
CA LEU A 11 -32.55 51.95 -16.16
C LEU A 11 -31.05 51.64 -16.07
N PHE A 12 -30.44 52.18 -15.03
CA PHE A 12 -29.12 51.74 -14.60
C PHE A 12 -29.26 50.28 -14.13
N LEU A 13 -28.92 49.41 -15.04
CA LEU A 13 -28.75 47.99 -14.73
C LEU A 13 -27.51 47.89 -13.88
N VAL A 14 -27.72 47.79 -12.57
CA VAL A 14 -26.69 47.39 -11.62
C VAL A 14 -26.35 45.96 -11.94
N CYS A 15 -25.33 45.79 -12.77
CA CYS A 15 -24.71 44.50 -13.01
C CYS A 15 -23.97 44.12 -11.76
N SER A 16 -24.69 43.51 -10.80
CA SER A 16 -24.07 42.83 -9.62
C SER A 16 -23.20 41.70 -10.15
N LEU A 17 -21.91 41.96 -10.22
CA LEU A 17 -20.90 40.90 -10.37
C LEU A 17 -21.02 39.95 -9.16
N ILE A 18 -21.75 38.87 -9.34
CA ILE A 18 -21.67 37.75 -8.45
C ILE A 18 -20.35 37.05 -8.79
N LEU A 19 -19.32 37.39 -8.05
CA LEU A 19 -18.10 36.58 -7.97
C LEU A 19 -18.48 35.27 -7.32
N THR A 20 -18.86 34.30 -8.13
CA THR A 20 -18.91 32.90 -7.69
C THR A 20 -17.47 32.46 -7.39
N SER A 21 -17.08 32.63 -6.14
CA SER A 21 -15.90 31.98 -5.59
C SER A 21 -16.10 30.48 -5.79
N CYS A 22 -15.36 29.89 -6.72
CA CYS A 22 -15.15 28.46 -6.75
C CYS A 22 -14.44 28.07 -5.47
N ALA A 23 -15.20 27.74 -4.44
CA ALA A 23 -14.69 26.99 -3.31
C ALA A 23 -14.27 25.63 -3.88
N THR A 24 -12.99 25.44 -4.08
CA THR A 24 -12.43 24.10 -4.25
C THR A 24 -12.87 23.28 -3.03
N PRO A 25 -13.51 22.13 -3.21
CA PRO A 25 -13.77 21.26 -2.07
C PRO A 25 -12.40 20.84 -1.53
N THR A 26 -12.01 21.42 -0.41
CA THR A 26 -10.95 20.87 0.42
C THR A 26 -11.50 19.55 0.89
N SER A 27 -11.12 18.46 0.23
CA SER A 27 -11.37 17.14 0.73
C SER A 27 -10.62 17.05 2.07
N ASN A 28 -11.37 17.21 3.16
CA ASN A 28 -10.90 16.86 4.48
C ASN A 28 -10.65 15.34 4.44
N ILE A 29 -9.44 14.95 4.08
CA ILE A 29 -8.93 13.62 4.26
C ILE A 29 -8.86 13.44 5.77
N LYS A 30 -9.89 12.81 6.34
CA LYS A 30 -9.81 12.32 7.70
C LYS A 30 -8.75 11.23 7.67
N SER A 31 -7.57 11.53 8.20
CA SER A 31 -6.64 10.48 8.58
C SER A 31 -7.34 9.65 9.64
N ASP A 32 -7.58 8.38 9.35
CA ASP A 32 -8.01 7.44 10.38
C ASP A 32 -6.87 7.35 11.40
N SER A 33 -7.04 8.05 12.50
CA SER A 33 -6.02 8.22 13.54
C SER A 33 -5.63 6.91 14.24
N GLU A 34 -6.38 5.83 13.99
CA GLU A 34 -6.09 4.50 14.53
C GLU A 34 -5.13 3.69 13.65
N THR A 35 -4.96 4.02 12.38
CA THR A 35 -4.19 3.19 11.45
C THR A 35 -2.92 3.85 10.94
N GLY A 36 -2.78 5.17 11.11
CA GLY A 36 -1.65 5.93 10.55
C GLY A 36 -1.61 5.97 9.01
N PHE A 37 -2.51 5.27 8.32
CA PHE A 37 -2.59 5.23 6.86
C PHE A 37 -3.80 5.99 6.32
N VAL A 38 -3.59 6.77 5.27
CA VAL A 38 -4.67 7.45 4.54
C VAL A 38 -5.35 6.42 3.64
N SER A 39 -6.66 6.25 3.77
CA SER A 39 -7.40 5.34 2.91
C SER A 39 -7.62 5.97 1.53
N GLY A 40 -7.28 5.27 0.45
CA GLY A 40 -8.01 5.40 -0.79
C GLY A 40 -7.31 5.87 -2.04
N ASP A 41 -6.05 6.27 -2.08
CA ASP A 41 -5.44 6.75 -3.32
C ASP A 41 -4.46 5.78 -4.01
N GLY A 42 -4.25 4.60 -3.42
CA GLY A 42 -3.34 3.59 -3.98
C GLY A 42 -1.86 3.95 -3.91
N THR A 43 -1.49 5.03 -3.23
CA THR A 43 -0.12 5.50 -3.17
C THR A 43 0.71 4.79 -2.11
N SER A 44 2.00 5.04 -2.17
CA SER A 44 2.96 4.62 -1.16
C SER A 44 2.96 5.58 0.01
N VAL A 45 2.99 5.03 1.21
CA VAL A 45 3.05 5.80 2.46
C VAL A 45 4.20 5.27 3.31
N PHE A 46 5.01 6.19 3.84
CA PHE A 46 6.02 5.91 4.86
C PHE A 46 5.66 6.67 6.13
N LEU A 47 5.53 5.95 7.25
CA LEU A 47 5.07 6.50 8.53
C LEU A 47 6.24 6.93 9.40
N LYS A 48 6.06 8.03 10.10
CA LYS A 48 6.95 8.40 11.20
C LYS A 48 6.88 7.37 12.32
N ASN A 49 7.96 7.19 13.06
CA ASN A 49 8.06 6.15 14.09
C ASN A 49 6.92 6.18 15.13
N ASN A 50 6.48 7.39 15.53
CA ASN A 50 5.39 7.58 16.48
C ASN A 50 3.98 7.30 15.93
N GLU A 51 3.84 7.10 14.62
CA GLU A 51 2.57 6.81 13.92
C GLU A 51 2.43 5.32 13.60
N ARG A 52 3.48 4.52 13.79
CA ARG A 52 3.53 3.11 13.44
C ARG A 52 2.79 2.25 14.46
N ILE A 53 2.00 1.29 13.98
CA ILE A 53 1.28 0.30 14.79
C ILE A 53 1.94 -1.08 14.66
N PHE A 54 1.78 -1.95 15.66
CA PHE A 54 2.33 -3.30 15.60
C PHE A 54 1.71 -4.11 14.46
N ALA A 55 2.57 -4.82 13.73
CA ALA A 55 2.14 -5.82 12.76
C ALA A 55 1.48 -7.02 13.46
N PRO A 56 0.56 -7.74 12.80
CA PRO A 56 0.00 -8.97 13.34
C PRO A 56 1.07 -10.06 13.47
N SER A 57 0.83 -11.00 14.38
CA SER A 57 1.68 -12.20 14.50
C SER A 57 1.50 -13.12 13.31
N PHE A 58 2.60 -13.74 12.88
CA PHE A 58 2.63 -14.73 11.80
C PHE A 58 2.54 -16.19 12.33
N GLU A 59 2.00 -16.41 13.50
CA GLU A 59 1.96 -17.74 14.12
C GLU A 59 1.12 -18.75 13.32
N LYS A 60 1.58 -20.00 13.26
CA LYS A 60 0.88 -21.18 12.70
C LYS A 60 0.44 -21.03 11.24
N THR A 61 1.34 -20.62 10.38
CA THR A 61 1.09 -20.48 8.95
C THR A 61 1.64 -21.65 8.13
N GLU A 62 1.05 -21.90 6.99
CA GLU A 62 1.49 -22.93 6.04
C GLU A 62 2.43 -22.33 5.00
N PHE A 63 3.62 -22.89 4.85
CA PHE A 63 4.63 -22.40 3.91
C PHE A 63 4.57 -23.14 2.58
N LEU A 64 4.87 -22.45 1.49
CA LEU A 64 4.92 -23.03 0.14
C LEU A 64 6.32 -23.54 -0.20
N ASN A 65 7.37 -22.80 0.15
CA ASN A 65 8.74 -23.15 -0.21
C ASN A 65 9.65 -23.41 0.98
N ASN A 66 10.04 -22.42 1.74
CA ASN A 66 10.99 -22.59 2.84
C ASN A 66 10.32 -22.41 4.21
N PRO A 67 10.40 -23.37 5.13
CA PRO A 67 9.95 -23.17 6.49
C PRO A 67 10.82 -22.10 7.16
N VAL A 68 10.17 -21.15 7.81
CA VAL A 68 10.83 -20.07 8.56
C VAL A 68 10.31 -20.08 9.99
N ASP A 69 11.21 -19.95 10.94
CA ASP A 69 10.85 -19.67 12.31
C ASP A 69 10.45 -18.19 12.42
N LEU A 70 9.17 -17.95 12.64
CA LEU A 70 8.58 -16.62 12.72
C LEU A 70 9.11 -15.80 13.91
N ASN A 71 9.70 -16.45 14.90
CA ASN A 71 10.39 -15.77 16.00
C ASN A 71 11.69 -15.09 15.55
N ASN A 72 12.21 -15.45 14.37
CA ASN A 72 13.45 -14.89 13.83
C ASN A 72 13.28 -13.53 13.16
N PHE A 73 12.08 -12.92 13.19
CA PHE A 73 11.84 -11.59 12.61
C PHE A 73 12.16 -10.44 13.57
N LYS A 74 12.41 -10.73 14.85
CA LYS A 74 12.82 -9.71 15.83
C LYS A 74 14.13 -9.04 15.40
N ASN A 75 14.18 -7.72 15.51
CA ASN A 75 15.31 -6.87 15.09
C ASN A 75 15.65 -6.96 13.60
N LYS A 76 14.69 -7.33 12.76
CA LYS A 76 14.82 -7.33 11.30
C LYS A 76 13.80 -6.42 10.65
N VAL A 77 14.16 -5.85 9.54
CA VAL A 77 13.20 -5.23 8.63
C VAL A 77 12.48 -6.35 7.88
N VAL A 78 11.15 -6.32 7.82
CA VAL A 78 10.38 -7.35 7.11
C VAL A 78 9.59 -6.71 5.98
N LEU A 79 9.81 -7.18 4.77
CA LEU A 79 8.95 -6.88 3.63
C LEU A 79 7.91 -7.98 3.50
N VAL A 80 6.64 -7.60 3.55
CA VAL A 80 5.50 -8.49 3.30
C VAL A 80 4.85 -8.10 1.98
N ASN A 81 4.80 -9.02 1.03
CA ASN A 81 4.10 -8.84 -0.25
C ASN A 81 2.89 -9.77 -0.34
N VAL A 82 1.72 -9.21 -0.63
CA VAL A 82 0.47 -9.97 -0.82
C VAL A 82 0.25 -10.18 -2.30
N TRP A 83 0.12 -11.44 -2.73
CA TRP A 83 0.09 -11.80 -4.13
C TRP A 83 -0.83 -12.99 -4.45
N GLY A 84 -1.10 -13.20 -5.74
CA GLY A 84 -1.78 -14.39 -6.26
C GLY A 84 -1.26 -14.75 -7.66
N SER A 85 -1.22 -16.02 -8.02
CA SER A 85 -0.77 -16.46 -9.35
C SER A 85 -1.66 -15.95 -10.48
N TRP A 86 -2.91 -15.69 -10.19
CA TRP A 86 -3.94 -15.14 -11.07
C TRP A 86 -3.80 -13.63 -11.29
N CYS A 87 -3.00 -12.93 -10.47
CA CYS A 87 -2.84 -11.49 -10.47
C CYS A 87 -1.82 -11.05 -11.53
N SER A 88 -2.25 -10.37 -12.57
CA SER A 88 -1.36 -9.90 -13.65
C SER A 88 -0.30 -8.89 -13.19
N PRO A 89 -0.62 -7.86 -12.36
CA PRO A 89 0.41 -6.97 -11.82
C PRO A 89 1.42 -7.68 -10.93
N CYS A 90 1.01 -8.72 -10.16
CA CYS A 90 1.92 -9.49 -9.33
C CYS A 90 3.02 -10.20 -10.15
N ARG A 91 2.69 -10.63 -11.37
CA ARG A 91 3.66 -11.23 -12.29
C ARG A 91 4.70 -10.23 -12.78
N LYS A 92 4.34 -8.97 -12.87
CA LYS A 92 5.26 -7.91 -13.32
C LYS A 92 6.25 -7.52 -12.21
N GLU A 93 5.78 -7.48 -10.95
CA GLU A 93 6.62 -7.09 -9.82
C GLU A 93 7.48 -8.24 -9.27
N ALA A 94 7.12 -9.51 -9.53
CA ALA A 94 7.81 -10.67 -8.96
C ALA A 94 9.33 -10.69 -9.22
N PRO A 95 9.85 -10.39 -10.42
CA PRO A 95 11.29 -10.30 -10.65
C PRO A 95 11.95 -9.17 -9.85
N GLU A 96 11.28 -8.03 -9.72
CA GLU A 96 11.80 -6.87 -9.00
C GLU A 96 11.89 -7.14 -7.49
N LEU A 97 10.90 -7.86 -6.94
CA LEU A 97 10.91 -8.30 -5.54
C LEU A 97 12.04 -9.29 -5.28
N GLU A 98 12.28 -10.24 -6.20
CA GLU A 98 13.40 -11.18 -6.07
C GLU A 98 14.74 -10.46 -6.13
N GLU A 99 14.91 -9.48 -7.03
CA GLU A 99 16.13 -8.66 -7.09
C GLU A 99 16.36 -7.89 -5.78
N LEU A 100 15.32 -7.28 -5.21
CA LEU A 100 15.40 -6.60 -3.91
C LEU A 100 15.77 -7.59 -2.80
N PHE A 101 15.13 -8.77 -2.78
CA PHE A 101 15.47 -9.83 -1.82
C PHE A 101 16.94 -10.21 -1.89
N LEU A 102 17.45 -10.52 -3.08
CA LEU A 102 18.85 -10.90 -3.29
C LEU A 102 19.82 -9.79 -2.86
N LYS A 103 19.44 -8.53 -3.06
CA LYS A 103 20.22 -7.37 -2.61
C LYS A 103 20.29 -7.28 -1.09
N PHE A 104 19.17 -7.51 -0.39
CA PHE A 104 19.05 -7.20 1.04
C PHE A 104 19.09 -8.42 1.98
N LYS A 105 19.06 -9.66 1.48
CA LYS A 105 19.00 -10.88 2.30
C LYS A 105 20.11 -11.03 3.35
N ASN A 106 21.24 -10.37 3.16
CA ASN A 106 22.37 -10.37 4.09
C ASN A 106 22.42 -9.14 5.02
N ASN A 107 21.43 -8.24 4.93
CA ASN A 107 21.36 -6.98 5.66
C ASN A 107 20.29 -6.99 6.78
N ASN A 108 20.01 -8.13 7.36
CA ASN A 108 18.92 -8.30 8.35
C ASN A 108 17.54 -7.88 7.82
N VAL A 109 17.29 -8.12 6.54
CA VAL A 109 16.00 -7.93 5.90
C VAL A 109 15.39 -9.29 5.54
N VAL A 110 14.12 -9.47 5.87
CA VAL A 110 13.36 -10.69 5.57
C VAL A 110 12.27 -10.34 4.56
N PHE A 111 12.08 -11.21 3.56
CA PHE A 111 10.98 -11.11 2.61
C PHE A 111 10.00 -12.24 2.83
N VAL A 112 8.71 -11.92 2.89
CA VAL A 112 7.62 -12.87 3.07
C VAL A 112 6.53 -12.58 2.04
N GLY A 113 6.28 -13.53 1.15
CA GLY A 113 5.12 -13.50 0.28
C GLY A 113 3.91 -14.11 1.01
N ILE A 114 2.74 -13.48 0.92
CA ILE A 114 1.46 -14.04 1.37
C ILE A 114 0.64 -14.33 0.13
N ASN A 115 0.52 -15.62 -0.22
CA ASN A 115 -0.28 -16.06 -1.35
C ASN A 115 -1.73 -16.26 -0.92
N ILE A 116 -2.66 -15.58 -1.60
CA ILE A 116 -4.08 -15.62 -1.25
C ILE A 116 -4.98 -16.00 -2.43
N ARG A 117 -6.16 -16.56 -2.12
CA ARG A 117 -7.20 -16.92 -3.11
C ARG A 117 -6.65 -17.75 -4.26
N ASP A 118 -5.77 -18.67 -3.97
CA ASP A 118 -5.02 -19.45 -4.96
C ASP A 118 -5.08 -20.95 -4.65
N SER A 119 -4.58 -21.78 -5.57
CA SER A 119 -4.27 -23.17 -5.30
C SER A 119 -2.77 -23.35 -5.04
N LYS A 120 -2.38 -24.29 -4.17
CA LYS A 120 -0.96 -24.57 -3.94
C LYS A 120 -0.20 -24.90 -5.24
N VAL A 121 -0.86 -25.61 -6.16
CA VAL A 121 -0.25 -25.99 -7.45
C VAL A 121 0.07 -24.76 -8.26
N ALA A 122 -0.89 -23.82 -8.39
CA ALA A 122 -0.68 -22.60 -9.16
C ALA A 122 0.32 -21.65 -8.47
N ALA A 123 0.26 -21.55 -7.14
CA ALA A 123 1.20 -20.76 -6.35
C ALA A 123 2.63 -21.29 -6.49
N ASN A 124 2.85 -22.60 -6.35
CA ASN A 124 4.18 -23.20 -6.54
C ASN A 124 4.70 -22.99 -7.97
N LYS A 125 3.84 -23.15 -8.98
CA LYS A 125 4.23 -22.89 -10.37
C LYS A 125 4.61 -21.43 -10.62
N PHE A 126 3.96 -20.49 -9.93
CA PHE A 126 4.34 -19.08 -9.98
C PHE A 126 5.74 -18.87 -9.37
N ILE A 127 5.99 -19.42 -8.18
CA ILE A 127 7.29 -19.35 -7.49
C ILE A 127 8.41 -19.91 -8.39
N GLU A 128 8.19 -21.07 -8.98
CA GLU A 128 9.13 -21.69 -9.92
C GLU A 128 9.39 -20.83 -11.17
N ASN A 129 8.32 -20.35 -11.81
CA ASN A 129 8.42 -19.59 -13.05
C ASN A 129 9.15 -18.25 -12.90
N PHE A 130 9.06 -17.63 -11.74
CA PHE A 130 9.71 -16.35 -11.43
C PHE A 130 10.98 -16.51 -10.60
N ASN A 131 11.43 -17.76 -10.35
CA ASN A 131 12.62 -18.10 -9.55
C ASN A 131 12.62 -17.41 -8.19
N ILE A 132 11.46 -17.34 -7.51
CA ILE A 132 11.32 -16.70 -6.22
C ILE A 132 11.98 -17.58 -5.16
N THR A 133 12.96 -17.02 -4.43
CA THR A 133 13.73 -17.73 -3.42
C THR A 133 13.43 -17.28 -1.99
N TYR A 134 12.75 -16.16 -1.79
CA TYR A 134 12.28 -15.76 -0.47
C TYR A 134 11.05 -16.58 -0.01
N THR A 135 10.78 -16.55 1.29
CA THR A 135 9.71 -17.33 1.93
C THR A 135 8.32 -16.91 1.43
N ASN A 136 7.47 -17.91 1.16
CA ASN A 136 6.08 -17.69 0.81
C ASN A 136 5.13 -18.50 1.68
N ILE A 137 4.09 -17.85 2.20
CA ILE A 137 3.05 -18.42 3.06
C ILE A 137 1.79 -18.62 2.21
N TYR A 138 1.12 -19.77 2.40
CA TYR A 138 -0.14 -20.06 1.75
C TYR A 138 -1.30 -19.67 2.67
N ASP A 139 -1.95 -18.57 2.38
CA ASP A 139 -3.09 -18.02 3.12
C ASP A 139 -4.34 -17.98 2.24
N ARG A 140 -4.78 -19.17 1.78
CA ARG A 140 -5.88 -19.31 0.82
C ARG A 140 -7.11 -18.49 1.19
N ASP A 141 -7.48 -18.51 2.45
CA ASP A 141 -8.72 -17.91 2.94
C ASP A 141 -8.51 -16.47 3.44
N GLY A 142 -7.28 -15.95 3.39
CA GLY A 142 -6.92 -14.59 3.75
C GLY A 142 -6.96 -14.30 5.25
N ILE A 143 -6.83 -15.32 6.11
CA ILE A 143 -6.88 -15.17 7.58
C ILE A 143 -5.72 -14.34 8.08
N LEU A 144 -4.51 -14.62 7.57
CA LEU A 144 -3.32 -13.84 7.91
C LEU A 144 -3.44 -12.40 7.40
N LEU A 145 -3.95 -12.24 6.18
CA LEU A 145 -4.19 -10.92 5.59
C LEU A 145 -5.18 -10.09 6.41
N LEU A 146 -6.21 -10.72 7.00
CA LEU A 146 -7.14 -10.02 7.89
C LEU A 146 -6.47 -9.41 9.12
N GLY A 147 -5.35 -9.97 9.56
CA GLY A 147 -4.52 -9.38 10.61
C GLY A 147 -4.01 -7.98 10.26
N PHE A 148 -3.79 -7.71 8.97
CA PHE A 148 -3.35 -6.41 8.46
C PHE A 148 -4.49 -5.43 8.14
N LYS A 149 -5.73 -5.69 8.55
CA LYS A 149 -6.93 -4.90 8.21
C LYS A 149 -6.78 -3.39 8.47
N ASN A 150 -5.97 -3.01 9.45
CA ASN A 150 -5.69 -1.62 9.78
C ASN A 150 -4.62 -0.99 8.88
N SER A 151 -3.89 -1.78 8.10
CA SER A 151 -2.82 -1.33 7.21
C SER A 151 -3.12 -1.60 5.74
N LEU A 152 -3.89 -2.65 5.44
CA LEU A 152 -4.24 -3.07 4.08
C LEU A 152 -5.74 -3.28 3.91
N PRO A 153 -6.33 -2.76 2.82
CA PRO A 153 -7.63 -3.22 2.35
C PRO A 153 -7.56 -4.70 1.93
N ALA A 154 -8.57 -5.50 2.33
CA ALA A 154 -8.58 -6.95 2.11
C ALA A 154 -8.54 -7.40 0.63
N ASN A 155 -8.81 -6.50 -0.31
CA ASN A 155 -8.84 -6.76 -1.75
C ASN A 155 -7.75 -6.03 -2.54
N ALA A 156 -6.85 -5.32 -1.88
CA ALA A 156 -5.73 -4.65 -2.53
C ALA A 156 -4.61 -5.65 -2.85
N ILE A 157 -4.55 -6.12 -4.10
CA ILE A 157 -3.58 -7.09 -4.58
C ILE A 157 -3.04 -6.63 -5.95
N PRO A 158 -1.71 -6.52 -6.10
CA PRO A 158 -0.69 -6.73 -5.06
C PRO A 158 -0.68 -5.61 -4.02
N SER A 159 -0.08 -5.89 -2.88
CA SER A 159 0.22 -4.89 -1.85
C SER A 159 1.51 -5.26 -1.15
N THR A 160 2.28 -4.26 -0.78
CA THR A 160 3.53 -4.44 -0.04
C THR A 160 3.50 -3.65 1.25
N ILE A 161 3.93 -4.26 2.34
CA ILE A 161 4.12 -3.64 3.65
C ILE A 161 5.59 -3.78 4.06
N LEU A 162 6.14 -2.75 4.68
CA LEU A 162 7.39 -2.82 5.40
C LEU A 162 7.13 -2.73 6.91
N ILE A 163 7.75 -3.64 7.64
CA ILE A 163 7.71 -3.71 9.09
C ILE A 163 9.11 -3.37 9.61
N ASP A 164 9.20 -2.48 10.58
CA ASP A 164 10.46 -2.06 11.17
C ASP A 164 11.04 -3.09 12.15
N LYS A 165 12.26 -2.82 12.65
CA LYS A 165 12.98 -3.69 13.60
C LYS A 165 12.25 -3.89 14.93
N ASN A 166 11.27 -3.01 15.26
CA ASN A 166 10.44 -3.09 16.45
C ASN A 166 9.14 -3.90 16.22
N GLY A 167 8.94 -4.41 14.99
CA GLY A 167 7.74 -5.15 14.63
C GLY A 167 6.53 -4.27 14.30
N LYS A 168 6.75 -3.00 13.98
CA LYS A 168 5.69 -2.07 13.63
C LYS A 168 5.63 -1.83 12.13
N VAL A 169 4.42 -1.67 11.59
CA VAL A 169 4.21 -1.32 10.19
C VAL A 169 4.71 0.09 9.93
N ALA A 170 5.74 0.21 9.11
CA ALA A 170 6.42 1.47 8.81
C ALA A 170 6.05 2.03 7.43
N ALA A 171 5.79 1.17 6.45
CA ALA A 171 5.42 1.62 5.12
C ALA A 171 4.40 0.69 4.46
N ARG A 172 3.70 1.22 3.46
CA ARG A 172 2.75 0.48 2.63
C ARG A 172 2.80 0.99 1.20
N GLN A 173 2.69 0.07 0.26
CA GLN A 173 2.36 0.38 -1.14
C GLN A 173 1.17 -0.48 -1.60
N LEU A 174 0.16 0.15 -2.17
CA LEU A 174 -0.97 -0.52 -2.82
C LEU A 174 -0.73 -0.58 -4.33
N GLY A 175 -1.01 -1.72 -4.94
CA GLY A 175 -0.64 -1.98 -6.33
C GLY A 175 0.80 -2.49 -6.48
N PRO A 176 1.28 -2.64 -7.73
CA PRO A 176 2.64 -3.09 -8.00
C PRO A 176 3.68 -2.16 -7.38
N ILE A 177 4.80 -2.73 -6.98
CA ILE A 177 5.87 -1.95 -6.34
C ILE A 177 6.49 -0.92 -7.30
N ASP A 178 6.86 0.24 -6.75
CA ASP A 178 7.94 1.05 -7.28
C ASP A 178 9.23 0.57 -6.62
N LYS A 179 10.06 -0.15 -7.39
CA LYS A 179 11.28 -0.79 -6.89
C LYS A 179 12.23 0.20 -6.22
N SER A 180 12.40 1.39 -6.81
CA SER A 180 13.32 2.41 -6.30
C SER A 180 12.82 2.97 -4.97
N LEU A 181 11.51 3.19 -4.86
CA LEU A 181 10.88 3.71 -3.66
C LEU A 181 10.95 2.68 -2.52
N ILE A 182 10.59 1.43 -2.79
CA ILE A 182 10.67 0.34 -1.81
C ILE A 182 12.11 0.11 -1.35
N GLN A 183 13.06 0.18 -2.26
CA GLN A 183 14.49 0.11 -1.90
C GLN A 183 14.87 1.23 -0.93
N GLY A 184 14.50 2.48 -1.20
CA GLY A 184 14.77 3.61 -0.32
C GLY A 184 14.15 3.44 1.06
N PHE A 185 12.92 2.95 1.15
CA PHE A 185 12.26 2.65 2.43
C PHE A 185 12.98 1.54 3.22
N ILE A 186 13.44 0.49 2.55
CA ILE A 186 14.24 -0.57 3.20
C ILE A 186 15.54 0.00 3.74
N GLU A 187 16.25 0.78 2.94
CA GLU A 187 17.52 1.41 3.34
C GLU A 187 17.33 2.33 4.56
N GLU A 188 16.26 3.14 4.58
CA GLU A 188 15.94 3.99 5.73
C GLU A 188 15.65 3.17 7.00
N LEU A 189 14.88 2.08 6.90
CA LEU A 189 14.57 1.22 8.03
C LEU A 189 15.78 0.41 8.54
N ILE A 190 16.77 0.16 7.69
CA ILE A 190 18.04 -0.46 8.10
C ILE A 190 18.86 0.51 8.94
N GLU A 191 18.84 1.80 8.64
CA GLU A 191 19.59 2.83 9.35
C GLU A 191 18.96 3.24 10.69
N GLU A 192 17.64 3.06 10.87
CA GLU A 192 16.95 3.25 12.16
C GLU A 192 17.42 2.24 13.23
#